data_e3b909d29fb8d3c67300b97db8e9a22c
#
_entry.id   e3b909d29fb8d3c67300b97db8e9a22c
#
_cell.length_a   1.000
_cell.length_b   1.000
_cell.length_c   1.000
_cell.angle_alpha   90.00
_cell.angle_beta   90.00
_cell.angle_gamma   90.00
#
_symmetry.space_group_name_H-M   'P 1'
#
loop_
_entity.id
_entity.type
_entity.pdbx_description
1 polymer ?
#
loop_
_entity_poly.entity_id
_entity_poly.type
_entity_poly.pdbx_seq_one_letter_code
_entity_poly.pdbx_strand_id
1 'polypeptide(L)'
;ESPENTYLSSKLKYYLYYRALNEVFTFAKEYGKSKGMDVKCYVPTHSLVNYSQWQIVSPEASLASLPCVDGYIAQVWTGTSREPNFFDGRKRERVFETAYLEYGSMESMTAPTGRKMFFLTDPIEDWPRDWADYKKNYQATFTAQLLYPNIADYEVMPWPERIYEGLYRTSANSDKKERIPRFYSTQM
;
A
#
# COMPACT_ATOMS: atom_id res chain seq x y z
N GLU A 1 4.90 20.79 19.85
CA GLU A 1 6.31 20.48 19.49
C GLU A 1 6.83 21.53 18.51
N SER A 2 8.14 21.87 18.59
CA SER A 2 8.72 22.81 17.62
C SER A 2 8.91 22.14 16.27
N PRO A 3 8.83 22.86 15.14
CA PRO A 3 9.10 22.30 13.81
C PRO A 3 10.47 21.64 13.70
N GLU A 4 11.46 22.19 14.38
CA GLU A 4 12.81 21.62 14.42
C GLU A 4 12.85 20.25 15.10
N ASN A 5 12.19 20.10 16.24
CA ASN A 5 12.13 18.82 16.95
C ASN A 5 11.38 17.77 16.13
N THR A 6 10.31 18.16 15.44
CA THR A 6 9.58 17.28 14.52
C THR A 6 10.48 16.80 13.38
N TYR A 7 11.24 17.69 12.78
CA TYR A 7 12.20 17.36 11.72
C TYR A 7 13.30 16.41 12.22
N LEU A 8 13.92 16.70 13.34
CA LEU A 8 14.98 15.88 13.92
C LEU A 8 14.46 14.47 14.30
N SER A 9 13.28 14.42 14.91
CA SER A 9 12.61 13.15 15.22
C SER A 9 12.33 12.31 13.97
N SER A 10 11.82 12.94 12.91
CA SER A 10 11.57 12.26 11.64
C SER A 10 12.87 11.75 11.01
N LYS A 11 13.91 12.58 11.00
CA LYS A 11 15.23 12.19 10.48
C LYS A 11 15.83 11.01 11.24
N LEU A 12 15.68 10.99 12.58
CA LEU A 12 16.11 9.86 13.39
C LEU A 12 15.33 8.58 13.05
N LYS A 13 14.02 8.68 12.88
CA LYS A 13 13.18 7.53 12.48
C LYS A 13 13.61 6.98 11.11
N TYR A 14 13.86 7.81 10.12
CA TYR A 14 14.41 7.37 8.83
C TYR A 14 15.70 6.58 8.99
N TYR A 15 16.63 7.12 9.76
CA TYR A 15 17.90 6.45 10.02
C TYR A 15 17.72 5.09 10.71
N LEU A 16 16.87 5.02 11.72
CA LEU A 16 16.61 3.78 12.46
C LEU A 16 15.96 2.72 11.59
N TYR A 17 14.96 3.08 10.77
CA TYR A 17 14.34 2.16 9.82
C TYR A 17 15.34 1.64 8.80
N TYR A 18 16.09 2.53 8.18
CA TYR A 18 17.13 2.16 7.22
C TYR A 18 18.12 1.17 7.83
N ARG A 19 18.64 1.50 9.00
CA ARG A 19 19.61 0.68 9.71
C ARG A 19 19.03 -0.69 10.06
N ALA A 20 17.86 -0.75 10.66
CA ALA A 20 17.23 -2.01 11.06
C ALA A 20 16.98 -2.93 9.87
N LEU A 21 16.42 -2.40 8.77
CA LEU A 21 16.19 -3.19 7.57
C LEU A 21 17.48 -3.66 6.92
N ASN A 22 18.50 -2.81 6.86
CA ASN A 22 19.79 -3.20 6.31
C ASN A 22 20.44 -4.35 7.13
N GLU A 23 20.41 -4.26 8.45
CA GLU A 23 20.94 -5.31 9.34
C GLU A 23 20.18 -6.62 9.16
N VAL A 24 18.84 -6.58 9.19
CA VAL A 24 18.00 -7.78 9.06
C VAL A 24 18.17 -8.44 7.70
N PHE A 25 18.14 -7.68 6.62
CA PHE A 25 18.23 -8.23 5.27
C PHE A 25 19.64 -8.76 4.95
N THR A 26 20.67 -8.07 5.42
CA THR A 26 22.04 -8.57 5.31
C THR A 26 22.18 -9.90 6.03
N PHE A 27 21.71 -9.98 7.28
CA PHE A 27 21.72 -11.23 8.04
C PHE A 27 20.93 -12.34 7.33
N ALA A 28 19.73 -12.06 6.84
CA ALA A 28 18.91 -13.05 6.17
C ALA A 28 19.60 -13.62 4.91
N LYS A 29 20.23 -12.77 4.11
CA LYS A 29 20.96 -13.17 2.90
C LYS A 29 22.22 -13.99 3.24
N GLU A 30 22.99 -13.56 4.21
CA GLU A 30 24.20 -14.27 4.65
C GLU A 30 23.85 -15.65 5.25
N TYR A 31 22.82 -15.68 6.11
CA TYR A 31 22.34 -16.95 6.66
C TYR A 31 21.80 -17.88 5.57
N GLY A 32 21.00 -17.38 4.66
CA GLY A 32 20.49 -18.16 3.54
C GLY A 32 21.63 -18.73 2.69
N LYS A 33 22.63 -17.90 2.35
CA LYS A 33 23.80 -18.33 1.61
C LYS A 33 24.57 -19.45 2.34
N SER A 34 24.69 -19.37 3.66
CA SER A 34 25.33 -20.43 4.47
C SER A 34 24.58 -21.76 4.44
N LYS A 35 23.30 -21.74 4.05
CA LYS A 35 22.42 -22.90 3.89
C LYS A 35 22.21 -23.30 2.43
N GLY A 36 22.92 -22.68 1.49
CA GLY A 36 22.75 -22.93 0.05
C GLY A 36 21.44 -22.36 -0.53
N MET A 37 20.83 -21.40 0.13
CA MET A 37 19.57 -20.76 -0.29
C MET A 37 19.84 -19.35 -0.83
N ASP A 38 19.14 -19.00 -1.93
CA ASP A 38 19.09 -17.63 -2.47
C ASP A 38 17.89 -16.88 -1.89
N VAL A 39 18.12 -16.19 -0.77
CA VAL A 39 17.08 -15.41 -0.08
C VAL A 39 16.85 -14.09 -0.78
N LYS A 40 15.61 -13.82 -1.16
CA LYS A 40 15.16 -12.53 -1.70
C LYS A 40 14.49 -11.70 -0.62
N CYS A 41 14.83 -10.42 -0.57
CA CYS A 41 14.32 -9.47 0.43
C CYS A 41 13.51 -8.38 -0.27
N TYR A 42 12.24 -8.26 0.10
CA TYR A 42 11.33 -7.25 -0.44
C TYR A 42 10.85 -6.34 0.68
N VAL A 43 10.68 -5.05 0.37
CA VAL A 43 10.16 -4.06 1.31
C VAL A 43 8.72 -3.70 0.91
N PRO A 44 7.72 -4.01 1.74
CA PRO A 44 6.41 -3.44 1.57
C PRO A 44 6.44 -1.97 1.98
N THR A 45 5.87 -1.11 1.14
CA THR A 45 5.77 0.32 1.37
C THR A 45 4.33 0.77 1.22
N HIS A 46 3.91 1.71 2.04
CA HIS A 46 2.64 2.40 1.88
C HIS A 46 2.81 3.66 1.03
N SER A 47 1.69 4.18 0.53
CA SER A 47 1.70 5.45 -0.19
C SER A 47 2.16 6.61 0.69
N LEU A 48 2.92 7.54 0.10
CA LEU A 48 3.44 8.73 0.78
C LEU A 48 2.32 9.64 1.32
N VAL A 49 1.18 9.66 0.64
CA VAL A 49 0.02 10.48 1.04
C VAL A 49 -0.52 10.02 2.39
N ASN A 50 -0.61 8.70 2.61
CA ASN A 50 -1.00 8.13 3.89
C ASN A 50 -0.14 8.61 5.04
N TYR A 51 1.14 8.50 4.86
CA TYR A 51 2.08 8.76 5.92
C TYR A 51 2.16 10.24 6.27
N SER A 52 2.09 11.12 5.28
CA SER A 52 2.06 12.56 5.52
C SER A 52 0.79 13.00 6.26
N GLN A 53 -0.35 12.43 5.93
CA GLN A 53 -1.62 12.72 6.60
C GLN A 53 -1.62 12.28 8.07
N TRP A 54 -1.01 11.15 8.38
CA TRP A 54 -0.97 10.61 9.75
C TRP A 54 0.31 10.98 10.50
N GLN A 55 1.12 11.87 9.95
CA GLN A 55 2.42 12.25 10.52
C GLN A 55 3.35 11.04 10.76
N ILE A 56 3.17 9.98 10.00
CA ILE A 56 4.04 8.81 10.00
C ILE A 56 5.21 9.09 9.07
N VAL A 57 6.39 8.68 9.50
CA VAL A 57 7.59 8.80 8.69
C VAL A 57 7.62 7.72 7.64
N SER A 58 7.68 8.12 6.37
CA SER A 58 7.79 7.22 5.24
C SER A 58 9.20 7.29 4.65
N PRO A 59 10.00 6.23 4.79
CA PRO A 59 11.40 6.23 4.36
C PRO A 59 11.61 5.73 2.92
N GLU A 60 10.59 5.70 2.05
CA GLU A 60 10.66 5.04 0.74
C GLU A 60 11.85 5.49 -0.09
N ALA A 61 12.12 6.79 -0.17
CA ALA A 61 13.27 7.29 -0.91
C ALA A 61 14.61 6.80 -0.33
N SER A 62 14.70 6.65 1.00
CA SER A 62 15.86 6.07 1.66
C SER A 62 15.95 4.57 1.44
N LEU A 63 14.80 3.88 1.47
CA LEU A 63 14.72 2.44 1.21
C LEU A 63 15.17 2.09 -0.20
N ALA A 64 14.97 2.97 -1.17
CA ALA A 64 15.45 2.79 -2.53
C ALA A 64 16.99 2.64 -2.61
N SER A 65 17.73 3.15 -1.65
CA SER A 65 19.19 3.03 -1.58
C SER A 65 19.71 1.83 -0.78
N LEU A 66 18.82 1.02 -0.16
CA LEU A 66 19.24 -0.14 0.64
C LEU A 66 19.93 -1.21 -0.22
N PRO A 67 21.20 -1.62 0.10
CA PRO A 67 21.96 -2.50 -0.77
C PRO A 67 21.41 -3.93 -0.85
N CYS A 68 20.78 -4.43 0.21
CA CYS A 68 20.33 -5.82 0.32
C CYS A 68 18.87 -6.05 -0.14
N VAL A 69 18.20 -5.05 -0.68
CA VAL A 69 16.82 -5.14 -1.17
C VAL A 69 16.78 -5.62 -2.61
N ASP A 70 15.99 -6.64 -2.88
CA ASP A 70 15.77 -7.15 -4.24
C ASP A 70 14.58 -6.47 -4.94
N GLY A 71 13.66 -5.92 -4.16
CA GLY A 71 12.50 -5.23 -4.72
C GLY A 71 11.59 -4.62 -3.66
N TYR A 72 10.47 -4.09 -4.13
CA TYR A 72 9.50 -3.36 -3.33
C TYR A 72 8.09 -3.85 -3.61
N ILE A 73 7.24 -3.79 -2.61
CA ILE A 73 5.80 -4.02 -2.73
C ILE A 73 5.11 -2.70 -2.44
N ALA A 74 4.67 -2.03 -3.50
CA ALA A 74 4.02 -0.73 -3.39
C ALA A 74 2.54 -0.92 -3.10
N GLN A 75 2.16 -0.68 -1.86
CA GLN A 75 0.79 -0.84 -1.39
C GLN A 75 0.02 0.47 -1.49
N VAL A 76 -1.13 0.43 -2.16
CA VAL A 76 -2.14 1.47 -2.06
C VAL A 76 -3.32 0.94 -1.28
N TRP A 77 -3.53 1.53 -0.12
CA TRP A 77 -4.68 1.23 0.71
C TRP A 77 -5.90 2.00 0.21
N THR A 78 -6.98 1.29 -0.11
CA THR A 78 -8.22 1.93 -0.60
C THR A 78 -8.80 2.95 0.36
N GLY A 79 -8.56 2.81 1.66
CA GLY A 79 -8.94 3.82 2.65
C GLY A 79 -8.35 5.19 2.38
N THR A 80 -7.08 5.25 1.96
CA THR A 80 -6.41 6.53 1.65
C THR A 80 -6.85 7.09 0.33
N SER A 81 -6.92 6.26 -0.68
CA SER A 81 -7.36 6.71 -2.01
C SER A 81 -8.81 7.20 -2.00
N ARG A 82 -9.59 6.82 -0.97
CA ARG A 82 -10.96 7.29 -0.73
C ARG A 82 -11.07 8.59 0.06
N GLU A 83 -10.00 9.07 0.67
CA GLU A 83 -10.05 10.34 1.41
C GLU A 83 -10.58 11.46 0.51
N PRO A 84 -11.64 12.17 0.95
CA PRO A 84 -12.27 13.17 0.11
C PRO A 84 -11.33 14.33 -0.15
N ASN A 85 -11.08 14.60 -1.40
CA ASN A 85 -10.33 15.76 -1.84
C ASN A 85 -11.29 16.91 -2.21
N PHE A 86 -10.85 18.15 -1.99
CA PHE A 86 -11.59 19.31 -2.44
C PHE A 86 -11.27 19.53 -3.93
N PHE A 87 -12.27 19.28 -4.78
CA PHE A 87 -12.13 19.42 -6.21
C PHE A 87 -13.39 20.04 -6.80
N ASP A 88 -13.21 21.00 -7.68
CA ASP A 88 -14.32 21.72 -8.35
C ASP A 88 -15.35 22.27 -7.34
N GLY A 89 -14.86 22.94 -6.29
CA GLY A 89 -15.67 23.54 -5.23
C GLY A 89 -16.42 22.57 -4.31
N ARG A 90 -16.12 21.26 -4.38
CA ARG A 90 -16.79 20.21 -3.58
C ARG A 90 -15.81 19.19 -3.05
N LYS A 91 -16.11 18.63 -1.89
CA LYS A 91 -15.45 17.41 -1.43
C LYS A 91 -15.94 16.21 -2.26
N ARG A 92 -15.01 15.47 -2.84
CA ARG A 92 -15.29 14.26 -3.62
C ARG A 92 -14.26 13.19 -3.34
N GLU A 93 -14.69 11.95 -3.29
CA GLU A 93 -13.80 10.80 -3.35
C GLU A 93 -13.30 10.65 -4.80
N ARG A 94 -12.00 10.60 -4.97
CA ARG A 94 -11.32 10.43 -6.27
C ARG A 94 -10.40 9.22 -6.20
N VAL A 95 -11.00 8.08 -5.96
CA VAL A 95 -10.28 6.83 -5.65
C VAL A 95 -9.29 6.45 -6.74
N PHE A 96 -9.74 6.45 -7.99
CA PHE A 96 -8.91 6.08 -9.13
C PHE A 96 -7.71 7.02 -9.29
N GLU A 97 -7.97 8.32 -9.32
CA GLU A 97 -6.91 9.33 -9.55
C GLU A 97 -5.91 9.37 -8.40
N THR A 98 -6.41 9.25 -7.17
CA THR A 98 -5.54 9.23 -5.99
C THR A 98 -4.67 7.98 -5.99
N ALA A 99 -5.25 6.81 -6.22
CA ALA A 99 -4.50 5.56 -6.32
C ALA A 99 -3.47 5.60 -7.47
N TYR A 100 -3.83 6.15 -8.62
CA TYR A 100 -2.90 6.32 -9.72
C TYR A 100 -1.69 7.17 -9.34
N LEU A 101 -1.90 8.32 -8.68
CA LEU A 101 -0.81 9.16 -8.21
C LEU A 101 0.05 8.49 -7.13
N GLU A 102 -0.57 7.74 -6.24
CA GLU A 102 0.14 7.00 -5.19
C GLU A 102 1.05 5.92 -5.78
N TYR A 103 0.55 5.10 -6.70
CA TYR A 103 1.37 4.10 -7.41
C TYR A 103 2.48 4.75 -8.21
N GLY A 104 2.20 5.82 -8.94
CA GLY A 104 3.19 6.53 -9.73
C GLY A 104 4.30 7.16 -8.90
N SER A 105 3.99 7.67 -7.71
CA SER A 105 5.00 8.22 -6.81
C SER A 105 5.98 7.13 -6.34
N MET A 106 5.48 5.95 -6.00
CA MET A 106 6.32 4.83 -5.55
C MET A 106 7.15 4.24 -6.70
N GLU A 107 6.54 4.07 -7.89
CA GLU A 107 7.28 3.63 -9.08
C GLU A 107 8.40 4.60 -9.41
N SER A 108 8.13 5.90 -9.44
CA SER A 108 9.13 6.92 -9.79
C SER A 108 10.32 6.96 -8.84
N MET A 109 10.12 6.65 -7.56
CA MET A 109 11.21 6.57 -6.58
C MET A 109 12.07 5.32 -6.74
N THR A 110 11.49 4.22 -7.17
CA THR A 110 12.15 2.91 -7.16
C THR A 110 12.62 2.46 -8.54
N ALA A 111 11.98 2.89 -9.62
CA ALA A 111 12.35 2.53 -10.99
C ALA A 111 13.83 2.78 -11.34
N PRO A 112 14.47 3.88 -10.90
CA PRO A 112 15.88 4.12 -11.16
C PRO A 112 16.81 3.07 -10.55
N THR A 113 16.37 2.30 -9.57
CA THR A 113 17.17 1.23 -8.95
C THR A 113 17.26 -0.03 -9.80
N GLY A 114 16.40 -0.19 -10.81
CA GLY A 114 16.26 -1.41 -11.61
C GLY A 114 15.77 -2.64 -10.82
N ARG A 115 15.31 -2.45 -9.58
CA ARG A 115 14.83 -3.54 -8.72
C ARG A 115 13.38 -3.89 -9.04
N LYS A 116 13.02 -5.13 -8.70
CA LYS A 116 11.67 -5.61 -8.90
C LYS A 116 10.65 -4.80 -8.09
N MET A 117 9.51 -4.49 -8.71
CA MET A 117 8.38 -3.87 -8.02
C MET A 117 7.12 -4.67 -8.23
N PHE A 118 6.42 -4.88 -7.13
CA PHE A 118 5.05 -5.38 -7.10
C PHE A 118 4.13 -4.24 -6.75
N PHE A 119 2.98 -4.18 -7.40
CA PHE A 119 1.89 -3.36 -6.93
C PHE A 119 0.90 -4.19 -6.14
N LEU A 120 0.47 -3.64 -5.02
CA LEU A 120 -0.49 -4.27 -4.13
C LEU A 120 -1.67 -3.33 -3.94
N THR A 121 -2.87 -3.83 -4.19
CA THR A 121 -4.11 -3.15 -3.82
C THR A 121 -4.63 -3.77 -2.53
N ASP A 122 -4.60 -2.98 -1.45
CA ASP A 122 -5.13 -3.41 -0.17
C ASP A 122 -6.59 -2.94 -0.03
N PRO A 123 -7.55 -3.85 -0.15
CA PRO A 123 -8.95 -3.52 0.02
C PRO A 123 -9.25 -3.17 1.48
N ILE A 124 -10.15 -2.21 1.66
CA ILE A 124 -10.63 -1.82 2.97
C ILE A 124 -12.12 -2.07 3.12
N GLU A 125 -12.47 -2.65 4.23
CA GLU A 125 -13.83 -2.80 4.71
C GLU A 125 -14.15 -1.69 5.72
N ASP A 126 -14.50 -0.53 5.21
CA ASP A 126 -14.90 0.59 6.05
C ASP A 126 -16.25 0.33 6.72
N TRP A 127 -16.25 0.51 7.99
CA TRP A 127 -17.41 0.24 8.82
C TRP A 127 -18.72 0.91 8.36
N PRO A 128 -18.80 2.16 7.88
CA PRO A 128 -20.04 2.77 7.41
C PRO A 128 -20.44 2.41 5.98
N ARG A 129 -19.71 1.53 5.30
CA ARG A 129 -19.86 1.23 3.88
C ARG A 129 -20.53 -0.13 3.65
N ASP A 130 -20.95 -0.38 2.41
CA ASP A 130 -21.58 -1.63 1.99
C ASP A 130 -20.75 -2.37 0.93
N TRP A 131 -21.23 -3.53 0.50
CA TRP A 131 -20.55 -4.35 -0.49
C TRP A 131 -20.36 -3.68 -1.84
N ALA A 132 -21.32 -2.88 -2.27
CA ALA A 132 -21.27 -2.21 -3.57
C ALA A 132 -20.18 -1.13 -3.56
N ASP A 133 -20.09 -0.37 -2.48
CA ASP A 133 -19.04 0.62 -2.27
C ASP A 133 -17.66 -0.04 -2.19
N TYR A 134 -17.54 -1.11 -1.41
CA TYR A 134 -16.30 -1.87 -1.28
C TYR A 134 -15.78 -2.36 -2.64
N LYS A 135 -16.63 -3.04 -3.40
CA LYS A 135 -16.29 -3.52 -4.74
C LYS A 135 -15.86 -2.37 -5.68
N LYS A 136 -16.65 -1.30 -5.72
CA LYS A 136 -16.39 -0.13 -6.58
C LYS A 136 -15.00 0.45 -6.30
N ASN A 137 -14.67 0.65 -5.04
CA ASN A 137 -13.41 1.27 -4.66
C ASN A 137 -12.22 0.33 -4.86
N TYR A 138 -12.37 -0.95 -4.57
CA TYR A 138 -11.36 -1.95 -4.89
C TYR A 138 -11.06 -1.98 -6.39
N GLN A 139 -12.08 -2.07 -7.23
CA GLN A 139 -11.92 -2.09 -8.69
C GLN A 139 -11.28 -0.81 -9.22
N ALA A 140 -11.63 0.36 -8.68
CA ALA A 140 -11.03 1.62 -9.06
C ALA A 140 -9.52 1.66 -8.73
N THR A 141 -9.13 1.23 -7.54
CA THR A 141 -7.74 1.16 -7.11
C THR A 141 -6.96 0.13 -7.93
N PHE A 142 -7.55 -1.04 -8.15
CA PHE A 142 -6.95 -2.10 -8.97
C PHE A 142 -6.77 -1.65 -10.43
N THR A 143 -7.76 -0.95 -11.00
CA THR A 143 -7.64 -0.43 -12.37
C THR A 143 -6.52 0.59 -12.48
N ALA A 144 -6.33 1.42 -11.46
CA ALA A 144 -5.25 2.41 -11.45
C ALA A 144 -3.87 1.78 -11.56
N GLN A 145 -3.62 0.67 -10.86
CA GLN A 145 -2.32 -0.02 -10.93
C GLN A 145 -2.03 -0.63 -12.31
N LEU A 146 -3.04 -1.03 -13.05
CA LEU A 146 -2.87 -1.64 -14.38
C LEU A 146 -2.42 -0.64 -15.46
N LEU A 147 -2.44 0.66 -15.17
CA LEU A 147 -2.01 1.69 -16.12
C LEU A 147 -0.49 1.93 -16.13
N TYR A 148 0.26 1.18 -15.36
CA TYR A 148 1.72 1.26 -15.31
C TYR A 148 2.34 0.14 -16.14
N PRO A 149 2.75 0.39 -17.40
CA PRO A 149 3.15 -0.66 -18.33
C PRO A 149 4.46 -1.36 -17.95
N ASN A 150 5.26 -0.75 -17.10
CA ASN A 150 6.52 -1.31 -16.62
C ASN A 150 6.35 -2.27 -15.43
N ILE A 151 5.15 -2.33 -14.86
CA ILE A 151 4.83 -3.21 -13.73
C ILE A 151 4.12 -4.44 -14.26
N ALA A 152 4.69 -5.61 -13.98
CA ALA A 152 4.14 -6.89 -14.41
C ALA A 152 3.72 -7.81 -13.25
N ASP A 153 4.07 -7.43 -12.03
CA ASP A 153 3.84 -8.24 -10.85
C ASP A 153 2.85 -7.55 -9.91
N TYR A 154 1.79 -8.25 -9.56
CA TYR A 154 0.71 -7.72 -8.75
C TYR A 154 0.38 -8.66 -7.59
N GLU A 155 0.14 -8.08 -6.42
CA GLU A 155 -0.52 -8.74 -5.32
C GLU A 155 -1.96 -8.23 -5.26
N VAL A 156 -2.90 -9.09 -5.63
CA VAL A 156 -4.28 -8.65 -5.87
C VAL A 156 -5.19 -8.82 -4.66
N MET A 157 -4.78 -9.60 -3.68
CA MET A 157 -5.65 -9.90 -2.54
C MET A 157 -4.83 -10.35 -1.33
N PRO A 158 -4.21 -9.42 -0.59
CA PRO A 158 -3.35 -9.75 0.54
C PRO A 158 -4.10 -10.42 1.71
N TRP A 159 -5.42 -10.21 1.77
CA TRP A 159 -6.27 -10.73 2.83
C TRP A 159 -7.52 -11.41 2.24
N PRO A 160 -7.38 -12.53 1.53
CA PRO A 160 -8.52 -13.16 0.86
C PRO A 160 -9.63 -13.60 1.82
N GLU A 161 -9.31 -13.94 3.06
CA GLU A 161 -10.29 -14.29 4.08
C GLU A 161 -11.22 -13.12 4.41
N ARG A 162 -10.78 -11.88 4.29
CA ARG A 162 -11.64 -10.71 4.48
C ARG A 162 -12.74 -10.66 3.45
N ILE A 163 -12.44 -11.00 2.21
CA ILE A 163 -13.41 -11.02 1.12
C ILE A 163 -14.34 -12.23 1.22
N TYR A 164 -13.79 -13.41 1.43
CA TYR A 164 -14.54 -14.66 1.33
C TYR A 164 -15.22 -15.08 2.64
N GLU A 165 -14.72 -14.64 3.78
CA GLU A 165 -15.20 -15.05 5.09
C GLU A 165 -15.66 -13.89 5.97
N GLY A 166 -15.28 -12.66 5.64
CA GLY A 166 -15.64 -11.46 6.40
C GLY A 166 -17.15 -11.19 6.43
N LEU A 167 -17.58 -10.55 7.49
CA LEU A 167 -18.96 -10.10 7.66
C LEU A 167 -19.06 -8.59 7.49
N TYR A 168 -19.81 -8.16 6.51
CA TYR A 168 -19.95 -6.76 6.13
C TYR A 168 -21.41 -6.31 6.17
N ARG A 169 -21.65 -5.01 6.24
CA ARG A 169 -22.98 -4.45 6.20
C ARG A 169 -23.67 -4.77 4.89
N THR A 170 -24.96 -5.08 4.98
CA THR A 170 -25.81 -5.34 3.80
C THR A 170 -26.16 -4.07 3.03
N SER A 171 -26.12 -2.92 3.71
CA SER A 171 -26.25 -1.59 3.14
C SER A 171 -25.66 -0.54 4.08
N ALA A 172 -25.38 0.65 3.57
CA ALA A 172 -24.82 1.75 4.35
C ALA A 172 -25.64 2.14 5.59
N ASN A 173 -26.96 1.89 5.56
CA ASN A 173 -27.90 2.24 6.63
C ASN A 173 -28.31 1.05 7.50
N SER A 174 -27.66 -0.10 7.37
CA SER A 174 -28.00 -1.31 8.12
C SER A 174 -26.87 -1.73 9.06
N ASP A 175 -27.23 -2.10 10.29
CA ASP A 175 -26.29 -2.74 11.22
C ASP A 175 -26.18 -4.25 11.01
N LYS A 176 -27.05 -4.83 10.18
CA LYS A 176 -27.02 -6.23 9.82
C LYS A 176 -25.76 -6.52 8.99
N LYS A 177 -24.99 -7.48 9.45
CA LYS A 177 -23.77 -7.94 8.76
C LYS A 177 -23.96 -9.34 8.21
N GLU A 178 -23.54 -9.53 6.99
CA GLU A 178 -23.56 -10.82 6.30
C GLU A 178 -22.25 -11.02 5.52
N ARG A 179 -21.99 -12.22 5.09
CA ARG A 179 -20.90 -12.50 4.14
C ARG A 179 -21.17 -11.79 2.82
N ILE A 180 -20.11 -11.37 2.15
CA ILE A 180 -20.22 -10.77 0.81
C ILE A 180 -20.92 -11.80 -0.10
N PRO A 181 -22.00 -11.41 -0.82
CA PRO A 181 -22.65 -12.30 -1.76
C PRO A 181 -21.67 -12.83 -2.80
N ARG A 182 -21.78 -14.10 -3.13
CA ARG A 182 -20.90 -14.75 -4.11
C ARG A 182 -20.81 -13.99 -5.44
N PHE A 183 -21.88 -13.36 -5.85
CA PHE A 183 -21.90 -12.49 -7.02
C PHE A 183 -20.85 -11.38 -6.97
N TYR A 184 -20.68 -10.72 -5.83
CA TYR A 184 -19.66 -9.67 -5.67
C TYR A 184 -18.26 -10.24 -5.53
N SER A 185 -18.09 -11.29 -4.73
CA SER A 185 -16.76 -11.89 -4.51
C SER A 185 -16.17 -12.54 -5.76
N THR A 186 -16.99 -12.98 -6.71
CA THR A 186 -16.52 -13.51 -8.01
C THR A 186 -16.15 -12.41 -9.01
N GLN A 187 -16.49 -11.16 -8.74
CA GLN A 187 -16.16 -10.02 -9.59
C GLN A 187 -14.97 -9.20 -9.05
N MET A 188 -14.48 -9.56 -7.89
CA MET A 188 -13.27 -9.03 -7.28
C MET A 188 -12.11 -9.98 -7.49
#